data_1f11727b1db4b846526498533c59d6d6
#
_entry.id   1f11727b1db4b846526498533c59d6d6
#
_cell.length_a   1.000
_cell.length_b   1.000
_cell.length_c   1.000
_cell.angle_alpha   90.00
_cell.angle_beta   90.00
_cell.angle_gamma   90.00
#
_symmetry.space_group_name_H-M   'P 1'
#
loop_
_entity.id
_entity.type
_entity.pdbx_description
1 polymer ?
#
loop_
_entity_poly.entity_id
_entity_poly.type
_entity_poly.pdbx_seq_one_letter_code
_entity_poly.pdbx_strand_id
1 'polypeptide(L)'
;MSVAQHRSHYSERVRGMREPARAHNTGSFGCNAAFYNGTMSVYDSCPELCDDTYRIRLIDPRDAEDLLAVYGDKLALPFFNSDNCHGANFYCRTLHDVQESIKYWLIEYHENRGFVRFAVESLETEGVIGTLEMFRREADDYYDDCGILRIDLGVAYEREDVIYDILNLVSVPFMTLFGCAKIATKAPIYAVERRAALADAGYAAKRQPLIGHDGTHYYDYWQMLRD
;
A
#
# COMPACT_ATOMS: atom_id res chain seq x y z
N MET A 1 18.79 15.11 -22.38
CA MET A 1 18.50 15.90 -21.18
C MET A 1 18.56 14.95 -19.99
N SER A 2 19.31 15.29 -18.96
CA SER A 2 19.64 14.42 -17.82
C SER A 2 18.46 14.33 -16.85
N VAL A 3 18.25 13.16 -16.23
CA VAL A 3 17.25 12.86 -15.17
C VAL A 3 17.29 13.90 -14.02
N ALA A 4 18.46 14.53 -13.79
CA ALA A 4 18.63 15.56 -12.77
C ALA A 4 17.92 16.90 -13.10
N GLN A 5 17.74 17.24 -14.37
CA GLN A 5 17.04 18.47 -14.76
C GLN A 5 15.52 18.37 -14.67
N HIS A 6 14.95 17.17 -14.81
CA HIS A 6 13.50 16.95 -14.62
C HIS A 6 13.08 17.03 -13.14
N ARG A 7 13.95 16.60 -12.22
CA ARG A 7 13.68 16.72 -10.76
C ARG A 7 13.63 18.18 -10.28
N SER A 8 14.43 19.08 -10.87
CA SER A 8 14.48 20.49 -10.47
C SER A 8 13.18 21.24 -10.75
N HIS A 9 12.58 21.04 -11.93
CA HIS A 9 11.36 21.77 -12.31
C HIS A 9 10.08 21.30 -11.61
N TYR A 10 10.02 20.03 -11.16
CA TYR A 10 8.87 19.51 -10.42
C TYR A 10 8.90 19.95 -8.96
N SER A 11 10.09 19.96 -8.35
CA SER A 11 10.30 20.43 -6.97
C SER A 11 9.95 21.91 -6.76
N GLU A 12 10.13 22.76 -7.77
CA GLU A 12 9.83 24.19 -7.68
C GLU A 12 8.32 24.51 -7.77
N ARG A 13 7.52 23.69 -8.45
CA ARG A 13 6.05 23.87 -8.51
C ARG A 13 5.34 23.51 -7.21
N VAL A 14 5.87 22.57 -6.44
CA VAL A 14 5.26 22.08 -5.19
C VAL A 14 5.64 22.97 -3.99
N ARG A 15 6.78 23.68 -4.03
CA ARG A 15 7.24 24.55 -2.93
C ARG A 15 6.44 25.87 -2.71
N GLY A 16 5.45 26.14 -3.54
CA GLY A 16 4.64 27.37 -3.45
C GLY A 16 3.42 27.30 -2.55
N MET A 17 3.04 26.12 -2.05
CA MET A 17 1.89 25.96 -1.14
C MET A 17 2.37 25.90 0.31
N ARG A 18 2.12 26.98 1.07
CA ARG A 18 2.42 27.06 2.51
C ARG A 18 1.37 26.26 3.28
N GLU A 19 1.84 25.28 4.05
CA GLU A 19 1.04 24.50 5.00
C GLU A 19 0.46 25.36 6.13
N PRO A 20 -0.78 25.07 6.59
CA PRO A 20 -1.22 25.41 7.93
C PRO A 20 -0.67 24.39 8.93
N ALA A 21 -0.19 24.86 10.09
CA ALA A 21 0.36 24.06 11.17
C ALA A 21 -0.64 22.96 11.62
N ARG A 22 -0.20 21.71 11.57
CA ARG A 22 -0.98 20.55 12.03
C ARG A 22 -1.12 20.56 13.56
N ALA A 23 -2.37 20.62 14.03
CA ALA A 23 -2.71 20.20 15.37
C ALA A 23 -2.82 18.67 15.38
N HIS A 24 -2.12 18.01 16.32
CA HIS A 24 -2.29 16.58 16.56
C HIS A 24 -3.74 16.32 17.00
N ASN A 25 -4.53 15.77 16.11
CA ASN A 25 -5.89 15.36 16.43
C ASN A 25 -5.90 13.85 16.65
N THR A 26 -6.03 13.46 17.91
CA THR A 26 -6.25 12.09 18.32
C THR A 26 -7.70 11.73 18.01
N GLY A 27 -7.90 11.02 16.91
CA GLY A 27 -9.00 10.09 16.70
C GLY A 27 -10.38 10.69 16.52
N SER A 28 -10.84 10.67 15.27
CA SER A 28 -12.24 10.47 14.98
C SER A 28 -12.35 9.37 13.91
N PHE A 29 -12.65 8.14 14.32
CA PHE A 29 -13.03 7.07 13.42
C PHE A 29 -14.44 7.37 12.89
N GLY A 30 -14.54 8.15 11.85
CA GLY A 30 -15.79 8.66 11.29
C GLY A 30 -16.13 8.12 9.90
N CYS A 31 -16.00 6.83 9.68
CA CYS A 31 -16.70 6.09 8.64
C CYS A 31 -16.87 4.69 9.18
N ASN A 32 -18.07 4.12 9.16
CA ASN A 32 -18.50 2.86 9.74
C ASN A 32 -17.40 1.80 9.94
N ALA A 33 -16.48 2.01 10.85
CA ALA A 33 -15.76 0.94 11.49
C ALA A 33 -16.77 0.24 12.40
N ALA A 34 -17.72 -0.46 11.82
CA ALA A 34 -18.53 -1.43 12.55
C ALA A 34 -17.50 -2.36 13.17
N PHE A 35 -17.38 -2.28 14.49
CA PHE A 35 -16.49 -3.11 15.28
C PHE A 35 -16.57 -4.54 14.76
N TYR A 36 -15.48 -5.01 14.18
CA TYR A 36 -15.35 -6.36 13.67
C TYR A 36 -15.42 -7.28 14.89
N ASN A 37 -16.61 -7.75 15.20
CA ASN A 37 -16.81 -8.80 16.20
C ASN A 37 -16.30 -10.11 15.61
N GLY A 38 -15.02 -10.32 15.61
CA GLY A 38 -14.19 -11.51 15.42
C GLY A 38 -14.67 -12.76 14.65
N THR A 39 -15.79 -12.71 13.96
CA THR A 39 -16.42 -13.89 13.32
C THR A 39 -16.57 -13.79 11.81
N MET A 40 -16.40 -12.62 11.19
CA MET A 40 -16.49 -12.47 9.73
C MET A 40 -15.09 -12.25 9.14
N SER A 41 -14.79 -13.00 8.09
CA SER A 41 -13.54 -12.81 7.32
C SER A 41 -13.60 -11.52 6.50
N VAL A 42 -12.44 -10.88 6.27
CA VAL A 42 -12.30 -9.76 5.33
C VAL A 42 -12.81 -10.12 3.92
N TYR A 43 -12.77 -11.38 3.56
CA TYR A 43 -13.29 -11.91 2.29
C TYR A 43 -14.81 -12.08 2.24
N ASP A 44 -15.49 -12.04 3.38
CA ASP A 44 -16.97 -12.06 3.43
C ASP A 44 -17.54 -10.65 3.39
N SER A 45 -16.82 -9.68 3.96
CA SER A 45 -17.17 -8.26 3.94
C SER A 45 -15.90 -7.42 4.12
N CYS A 46 -15.51 -6.69 3.08
CA CYS A 46 -14.38 -5.78 3.12
C CYS A 46 -14.81 -4.42 3.68
N PRO A 47 -14.32 -4.01 4.86
CA PRO A 47 -14.66 -2.71 5.41
C PRO A 47 -13.90 -1.60 4.70
N GLU A 48 -14.47 -0.39 4.74
CA GLU A 48 -13.76 0.83 4.39
C GLU A 48 -13.09 1.41 5.65
N LEU A 49 -11.86 1.91 5.48
CA LEU A 49 -11.14 2.69 6.49
C LEU A 49 -10.98 4.10 5.95
N CYS A 50 -11.22 5.12 6.77
CA CYS A 50 -10.99 6.49 6.34
C CYS A 50 -10.62 7.39 7.51
N ASP A 51 -9.90 8.45 7.19
CA ASP A 51 -9.72 9.65 8.00
C ASP A 51 -10.18 10.89 7.22
N ASP A 52 -9.71 12.07 7.60
CA ASP A 52 -10.07 13.32 6.92
C ASP A 52 -9.33 13.50 5.57
N THR A 53 -8.33 12.66 5.26
CA THR A 53 -7.43 12.81 4.09
C THR A 53 -7.58 11.67 3.09
N TYR A 54 -7.70 10.43 3.60
CA TYR A 54 -7.70 9.22 2.77
C TYR A 54 -8.89 8.32 3.07
N ARG A 55 -9.34 7.62 2.02
CA ARG A 55 -10.26 6.49 2.12
C ARG A 55 -9.60 5.24 1.52
N ILE A 56 -9.61 4.15 2.27
CA ILE A 56 -9.10 2.84 1.87
C ILE A 56 -10.31 1.92 1.71
N ARG A 57 -10.57 1.45 0.53
CA ARG A 57 -11.73 0.62 0.18
C ARG A 57 -11.36 -0.49 -0.79
N LEU A 58 -12.21 -1.49 -0.93
CA LEU A 58 -12.01 -2.51 -1.96
C LEU A 58 -11.87 -1.84 -3.33
N ILE A 59 -10.93 -2.36 -4.14
CA ILE A 59 -10.76 -1.92 -5.52
C ILE A 59 -12.06 -2.08 -6.32
N ASP A 60 -12.32 -1.16 -7.24
CA ASP A 60 -13.50 -1.15 -8.11
C ASP A 60 -13.08 -1.00 -9.58
N PRO A 61 -13.77 -1.60 -10.55
CA PRO A 61 -13.46 -1.41 -11.97
C PRO A 61 -13.42 0.05 -12.45
N ARG A 62 -14.12 0.96 -11.75
CA ARG A 62 -14.13 2.40 -12.04
C ARG A 62 -12.79 3.08 -11.73
N ASP A 63 -11.94 2.46 -10.93
CA ASP A 63 -10.63 3.00 -10.55
C ASP A 63 -9.58 2.91 -11.68
N ALA A 64 -9.94 2.27 -12.80
CA ALA A 64 -9.00 1.92 -13.85
C ALA A 64 -8.31 3.13 -14.51
N GLU A 65 -9.01 4.26 -14.67
CA GLU A 65 -8.44 5.47 -15.28
C GLU A 65 -7.38 6.10 -14.36
N ASP A 66 -7.68 6.26 -13.08
CA ASP A 66 -6.74 6.78 -12.09
C ASP A 66 -5.54 5.85 -11.93
N LEU A 67 -5.79 4.56 -11.87
CA LEU A 67 -4.73 3.55 -11.71
C LEU A 67 -3.85 3.41 -12.96
N LEU A 68 -4.32 3.79 -14.14
CA LEU A 68 -3.44 3.89 -15.32
C LEU A 68 -2.36 4.97 -15.11
N ALA A 69 -2.68 6.07 -14.43
CA ALA A 69 -1.68 7.09 -14.09
C ALA A 69 -0.66 6.56 -13.08
N VAL A 70 -1.03 5.61 -12.20
CA VAL A 70 -0.14 4.98 -11.22
C VAL A 70 0.73 3.90 -11.88
N TYR A 71 0.11 2.88 -12.47
CA TYR A 71 0.80 1.69 -13.00
C TYR A 71 1.41 1.90 -14.39
N GLY A 72 1.01 2.96 -15.10
CA GLY A 72 1.62 3.39 -16.36
C GLY A 72 2.85 4.30 -16.19
N ASP A 73 3.12 4.77 -14.98
CA ASP A 73 4.26 5.63 -14.70
C ASP A 73 5.52 4.81 -14.39
N LYS A 74 6.50 4.87 -15.31
CA LYS A 74 7.79 4.19 -15.13
C LYS A 74 8.60 4.71 -13.94
N LEU A 75 8.32 5.91 -13.44
CA LEU A 75 9.00 6.47 -12.27
C LEU A 75 8.46 5.87 -10.97
N ALA A 76 7.23 5.38 -10.95
CA ALA A 76 6.62 4.70 -9.81
C ALA A 76 7.05 3.23 -9.68
N LEU A 77 7.32 2.55 -10.82
CA LEU A 77 7.66 1.12 -10.85
C LEU A 77 8.76 0.67 -9.87
N PRO A 78 9.87 1.42 -9.67
CA PRO A 78 10.90 0.98 -8.73
C PRO A 78 10.44 0.86 -7.28
N PHE A 79 9.30 1.46 -6.92
CA PHE A 79 8.76 1.44 -5.57
C PHE A 79 7.73 0.31 -5.36
N PHE A 80 7.24 -0.31 -6.43
CA PHE A 80 6.27 -1.40 -6.33
C PHE A 80 6.95 -2.68 -5.88
N ASN A 81 6.27 -3.40 -4.97
CA ASN A 81 6.75 -4.70 -4.53
C ASN A 81 6.27 -5.81 -5.48
N SER A 82 7.14 -6.23 -6.38
CA SER A 82 6.90 -7.35 -7.31
C SER A 82 7.51 -8.68 -6.86
N ASP A 83 7.92 -8.80 -5.60
CA ASP A 83 8.47 -10.04 -5.07
C ASP A 83 7.43 -11.17 -5.20
N ASN A 84 7.91 -12.34 -5.61
CA ASN A 84 7.09 -13.54 -5.79
C ASN A 84 5.97 -13.41 -6.85
N CYS A 85 6.10 -12.47 -7.79
CA CYS A 85 5.13 -12.25 -8.88
C CYS A 85 5.56 -12.86 -10.22
N HIS A 86 6.42 -13.89 -10.20
CA HIS A 86 6.86 -14.64 -11.39
C HIS A 86 7.41 -13.75 -12.52
N GLY A 87 8.08 -12.64 -12.15
CA GLY A 87 8.66 -11.68 -13.09
C GLY A 87 7.70 -10.59 -13.58
N ALA A 88 6.45 -10.58 -13.14
CA ALA A 88 5.56 -9.45 -13.37
C ALA A 88 6.03 -8.24 -12.56
N ASN A 89 5.99 -7.05 -13.18
CA ASN A 89 6.43 -5.80 -12.56
C ASN A 89 5.31 -4.76 -12.39
N PHE A 90 4.06 -5.16 -12.60
CA PHE A 90 2.85 -4.32 -12.54
C PHE A 90 2.77 -3.17 -13.55
N TYR A 91 3.68 -3.09 -14.54
CA TYR A 91 3.62 -2.04 -15.54
C TYR A 91 2.46 -2.24 -16.52
N CYS A 92 1.49 -1.33 -16.49
CA CYS A 92 0.34 -1.29 -17.37
C CYS A 92 0.54 -0.21 -18.43
N ARG A 93 0.46 -0.57 -19.71
CA ARG A 93 0.64 0.36 -20.83
C ARG A 93 -0.65 0.99 -21.29
N THR A 94 -1.76 0.31 -21.06
CA THR A 94 -3.08 0.68 -21.55
C THR A 94 -4.12 0.57 -20.45
N LEU A 95 -5.24 1.26 -20.65
CA LEU A 95 -6.39 1.12 -19.76
C LEU A 95 -6.89 -0.33 -19.68
N HIS A 96 -6.82 -1.06 -20.79
CA HIS A 96 -7.18 -2.48 -20.83
C HIS A 96 -6.29 -3.33 -19.92
N ASP A 97 -4.97 -3.07 -19.86
CA ASP A 97 -4.06 -3.81 -18.97
C ASP A 97 -4.46 -3.60 -17.50
N VAL A 98 -4.84 -2.38 -17.13
CA VAL A 98 -5.30 -2.07 -15.77
C VAL A 98 -6.64 -2.75 -15.47
N GLN A 99 -7.58 -2.70 -16.41
CA GLN A 99 -8.88 -3.36 -16.27
C GLN A 99 -8.74 -4.87 -16.06
N GLU A 100 -7.85 -5.54 -16.80
CA GLU A 100 -7.58 -6.97 -16.60
C GLU A 100 -6.88 -7.23 -15.25
N SER A 101 -6.00 -6.32 -14.81
CA SER A 101 -5.39 -6.43 -13.48
C SER A 101 -6.45 -6.31 -12.37
N ILE A 102 -7.34 -5.33 -12.44
CA ILE A 102 -8.42 -5.14 -11.46
C ILE A 102 -9.35 -6.38 -11.45
N LYS A 103 -9.70 -6.89 -12.61
CA LYS A 103 -10.51 -8.10 -12.73
C LYS A 103 -9.84 -9.31 -12.06
N TYR A 104 -8.54 -9.50 -12.28
CA TYR A 104 -7.75 -10.53 -11.61
C TYR A 104 -7.75 -10.34 -10.08
N TRP A 105 -7.53 -9.12 -9.58
CA TRP A 105 -7.54 -8.83 -8.14
C TRP A 105 -8.90 -9.08 -7.49
N LEU A 106 -9.99 -8.79 -8.21
CA LEU A 106 -11.35 -9.10 -7.73
C LEU A 106 -11.64 -10.61 -7.71
N ILE A 107 -11.11 -11.39 -8.66
CA ILE A 107 -11.18 -12.86 -8.63
C ILE A 107 -10.42 -13.40 -7.42
N GLU A 108 -9.20 -12.89 -7.14
CA GLU A 108 -8.43 -13.27 -5.95
C GLU A 108 -9.18 -12.97 -4.65
N TYR A 109 -9.90 -11.86 -4.60
CA TYR A 109 -10.73 -11.51 -3.45
C TYR A 109 -11.97 -12.40 -3.31
N HIS A 110 -12.80 -12.51 -4.36
CA HIS A 110 -14.12 -13.14 -4.28
C HIS A 110 -14.08 -14.66 -4.34
N GLU A 111 -13.18 -15.23 -5.14
CA GLU A 111 -13.18 -16.65 -5.45
C GLU A 111 -12.04 -17.39 -4.73
N ASN A 112 -10.81 -16.88 -4.82
CA ASN A 112 -9.63 -17.57 -4.32
C ASN A 112 -9.33 -17.24 -2.85
N ARG A 113 -9.80 -16.10 -2.34
CA ARG A 113 -9.47 -15.58 -1.00
C ARG A 113 -7.96 -15.50 -0.77
N GLY A 114 -7.21 -15.16 -1.84
CA GLY A 114 -5.76 -15.15 -1.84
C GLY A 114 -5.19 -13.87 -1.24
N PHE A 115 -5.74 -12.73 -1.64
CA PHE A 115 -5.39 -11.41 -1.11
C PHE A 115 -6.52 -10.40 -1.33
N VAL A 116 -6.44 -9.27 -0.66
CA VAL A 116 -7.34 -8.13 -0.89
C VAL A 116 -6.52 -6.98 -1.47
N ARG A 117 -6.98 -6.43 -2.60
CA ARG A 117 -6.45 -5.19 -3.17
C ARG A 117 -7.39 -4.04 -2.83
N PHE A 118 -6.86 -3.06 -2.11
CA PHE A 118 -7.58 -1.86 -1.71
C PHE A 118 -7.16 -0.69 -2.60
N ALA A 119 -8.11 0.16 -2.99
CA ALA A 119 -7.82 1.47 -3.54
C ALA A 119 -7.46 2.44 -2.41
N VAL A 120 -6.46 3.28 -2.64
CA VAL A 120 -6.14 4.44 -1.81
C VAL A 120 -6.72 5.67 -2.51
N GLU A 121 -7.81 6.18 -2.00
CA GLU A 121 -8.49 7.37 -2.51
C GLU A 121 -8.08 8.60 -1.69
N SER A 122 -7.61 9.64 -2.35
CA SER A 122 -7.38 10.94 -1.73
C SER A 122 -8.68 11.72 -1.71
N LEU A 123 -9.13 12.13 -0.52
CA LEU A 123 -10.35 12.94 -0.36
C LEU A 123 -10.15 14.39 -0.80
N GLU A 124 -8.91 14.86 -0.91
CA GLU A 124 -8.59 16.18 -1.42
C GLU A 124 -8.77 16.26 -2.96
N THR A 125 -8.29 15.23 -3.67
CA THR A 125 -8.32 15.20 -5.15
C THR A 125 -9.52 14.43 -5.71
N GLU A 126 -10.26 13.74 -4.84
CA GLU A 126 -11.37 12.83 -5.18
C GLU A 126 -10.97 11.73 -6.18
N GLY A 127 -9.67 11.35 -6.18
CA GLY A 127 -9.09 10.37 -7.10
C GLY A 127 -8.32 9.26 -6.40
N VAL A 128 -8.16 8.13 -7.08
CA VAL A 128 -7.36 7.00 -6.59
C VAL A 128 -5.88 7.24 -6.88
N ILE A 129 -5.09 7.38 -5.83
CA ILE A 129 -3.65 7.69 -5.88
C ILE A 129 -2.74 6.46 -5.85
N GLY A 130 -3.31 5.29 -5.67
CA GLY A 130 -2.57 4.03 -5.60
C GLY A 130 -3.38 2.88 -5.02
N THR A 131 -2.70 1.79 -4.70
CA THR A 131 -3.34 0.63 -4.06
C THR A 131 -2.52 0.10 -2.90
N LEU A 132 -3.22 -0.60 -1.99
CA LEU A 132 -2.62 -1.48 -0.99
C LEU A 132 -3.05 -2.91 -1.28
N GLU A 133 -2.13 -3.86 -1.18
CA GLU A 133 -2.47 -5.28 -1.16
C GLU A 133 -2.14 -5.86 0.19
N MET A 134 -3.04 -6.68 0.72
CA MET A 134 -2.81 -7.36 1.99
C MET A 134 -3.26 -8.81 1.91
N PHE A 135 -2.42 -9.70 2.43
CA PHE A 135 -2.72 -11.10 2.70
C PHE A 135 -1.98 -11.60 3.93
N ARG A 136 -2.52 -12.63 4.58
CA ARG A 136 -1.81 -13.34 5.64
C ARG A 136 -0.99 -14.45 5.00
N ARG A 137 0.31 -14.42 5.27
CA ARG A 137 1.25 -15.40 4.74
C ARG A 137 1.39 -16.57 5.71
N GLU A 138 1.29 -17.77 5.17
CA GLU A 138 1.62 -19.02 5.83
C GLU A 138 2.85 -19.63 5.15
N ALA A 139 3.95 -19.81 5.88
CA ALA A 139 5.21 -20.33 5.36
C ALA A 139 6.15 -20.76 6.46
N ASP A 140 7.13 -21.58 6.14
CA ASP A 140 8.18 -22.09 7.05
C ASP A 140 9.39 -21.14 7.14
N ASP A 141 9.17 -19.82 7.31
CA ASP A 141 10.25 -18.86 7.47
C ASP A 141 9.95 -17.78 8.53
N TYR A 142 10.84 -16.79 8.65
CA TYR A 142 10.69 -15.70 9.63
C TYR A 142 9.35 -14.96 9.49
N TYR A 143 8.79 -14.89 8.29
CA TYR A 143 7.52 -14.22 7.98
C TYR A 143 6.32 -15.17 7.95
N ASP A 144 6.40 -16.32 8.63
CA ASP A 144 5.24 -17.17 8.89
C ASP A 144 4.22 -16.42 9.76
N ASP A 145 2.94 -16.64 9.49
CA ASP A 145 1.81 -16.01 10.18
C ASP A 145 1.91 -14.47 10.21
N CYS A 146 2.37 -13.90 9.12
CA CYS A 146 2.62 -12.48 8.94
C CYS A 146 1.70 -11.88 7.89
N GLY A 147 1.09 -10.75 8.19
CA GLY A 147 0.45 -9.93 7.18
C GLY A 147 1.49 -9.33 6.24
N ILE A 148 1.39 -9.58 4.95
CA ILE A 148 2.24 -8.94 3.95
C ILE A 148 1.46 -7.79 3.32
N LEU A 149 1.98 -6.59 3.52
CA LEU A 149 1.43 -5.34 2.97
C LEU A 149 2.28 -4.90 1.77
N ARG A 150 1.66 -4.75 0.60
CA ARG A 150 2.25 -4.07 -0.55
C ARG A 150 1.65 -2.68 -0.67
N ILE A 151 2.47 -1.69 -0.97
CA ILE A 151 2.10 -0.28 -1.11
C ILE A 151 2.54 0.17 -2.50
N ASP A 152 1.59 0.41 -3.38
CA ASP A 152 1.83 0.87 -4.74
C ASP A 152 1.17 2.24 -4.92
N LEU A 153 1.95 3.32 -4.88
CA LEU A 153 1.47 4.70 -5.01
C LEU A 153 2.00 5.33 -6.30
N GLY A 154 1.25 6.27 -6.84
CA GLY A 154 1.76 7.17 -7.88
C GLY A 154 2.99 7.91 -7.37
N VAL A 155 3.98 8.18 -8.25
CA VAL A 155 5.28 8.76 -7.85
C VAL A 155 5.15 10.09 -7.09
N ALA A 156 4.12 10.88 -7.37
CA ALA A 156 3.85 12.13 -6.65
C ALA A 156 3.46 11.92 -5.17
N TYR A 157 3.01 10.72 -4.84
CA TYR A 157 2.55 10.32 -3.51
C TYR A 157 3.55 9.40 -2.79
N GLU A 158 4.69 9.08 -3.41
CA GLU A 158 5.79 8.38 -2.77
C GLU A 158 6.58 9.35 -1.86
N ARG A 159 5.90 9.84 -0.82
CA ARG A 159 6.36 10.85 0.13
C ARG A 159 6.18 10.34 1.54
N GLU A 160 7.06 10.78 2.44
CA GLU A 160 7.08 10.37 3.85
C GLU A 160 5.74 10.64 4.54
N ASP A 161 5.21 11.86 4.42
CA ASP A 161 3.97 12.28 5.07
C ASP A 161 2.74 11.47 4.57
N VAL A 162 2.63 11.25 3.26
CA VAL A 162 1.54 10.47 2.65
C VAL A 162 1.59 9.02 3.11
N ILE A 163 2.77 8.40 3.04
CA ILE A 163 2.94 6.99 3.42
C ILE A 163 2.72 6.81 4.92
N TYR A 164 3.21 7.74 5.75
CA TYR A 164 3.00 7.72 7.19
C TYR A 164 1.51 7.77 7.56
N ASP A 165 0.75 8.70 6.97
CA ASP A 165 -0.68 8.82 7.23
C ASP A 165 -1.43 7.54 6.81
N ILE A 166 -1.12 6.97 5.63
CA ILE A 166 -1.70 5.70 5.17
C ILE A 166 -1.36 4.55 6.13
N LEU A 167 -0.09 4.41 6.55
CA LEU A 167 0.33 3.36 7.48
C LEU A 167 -0.39 3.45 8.81
N ASN A 168 -0.56 4.65 9.37
CA ASN A 168 -1.31 4.87 10.61
C ASN A 168 -2.78 4.48 10.48
N LEU A 169 -3.38 4.74 9.31
CA LEU A 169 -4.77 4.39 9.04
C LEU A 169 -4.97 2.88 8.93
N VAL A 170 -4.01 2.12 8.36
CA VAL A 170 -4.25 0.73 7.98
C VAL A 170 -3.55 -0.32 8.84
N SER A 171 -2.40 -0.04 9.48
CA SER A 171 -1.55 -1.09 10.04
C SER A 171 -2.25 -1.93 11.11
N VAL A 172 -2.82 -1.30 12.12
CA VAL A 172 -3.54 -2.01 13.20
C VAL A 172 -4.87 -2.60 12.73
N PRO A 173 -5.72 -1.86 11.97
CA PRO A 173 -6.91 -2.46 11.36
C PRO A 173 -6.60 -3.68 10.49
N PHE A 174 -5.58 -3.64 9.64
CA PHE A 174 -5.24 -4.77 8.78
C PHE A 174 -4.78 -5.99 9.58
N MET A 175 -3.95 -5.81 10.62
CA MET A 175 -3.61 -6.93 11.50
C MET A 175 -4.86 -7.58 12.12
N THR A 176 -5.87 -6.78 12.46
CA THR A 176 -7.14 -7.30 12.98
C THR A 176 -7.95 -8.03 11.92
N LEU A 177 -8.10 -7.43 10.73
CA LEU A 177 -8.90 -7.97 9.62
C LEU A 177 -8.36 -9.29 9.09
N PHE A 178 -7.03 -9.44 9.06
CA PHE A 178 -6.36 -10.64 8.56
C PHE A 178 -5.94 -11.61 9.68
N GLY A 179 -6.23 -11.27 10.94
CA GLY A 179 -5.99 -12.14 12.10
C GLY A 179 -4.51 -12.42 12.33
N CYS A 180 -3.62 -11.48 12.04
CA CYS A 180 -2.17 -11.62 12.24
C CYS A 180 -1.67 -10.71 13.36
N ALA A 181 -0.59 -11.15 14.06
CA ALA A 181 0.04 -10.41 15.14
C ALA A 181 1.19 -9.52 14.66
N LYS A 182 1.57 -9.64 13.39
CA LYS A 182 2.66 -8.87 12.77
C LYS A 182 2.32 -8.56 11.33
N ILE A 183 2.82 -7.43 10.85
CA ILE A 183 2.66 -6.96 9.48
C ILE A 183 4.02 -6.56 8.93
N ALA A 184 4.32 -6.90 7.68
CA ALA A 184 5.56 -6.57 7.03
C ALA A 184 5.34 -5.98 5.64
N THR A 185 6.19 -5.04 5.27
CA THR A 185 6.19 -4.40 3.95
C THR A 185 7.62 -4.18 3.46
N LYS A 186 7.80 -4.12 2.14
CA LYS A 186 9.11 -3.90 1.52
C LYS A 186 9.39 -2.42 1.32
N ALA A 187 10.59 -1.99 1.67
CA ALA A 187 11.10 -0.66 1.35
C ALA A 187 12.55 -0.74 0.89
N PRO A 188 12.80 -0.76 -0.43
CA PRO A 188 14.14 -0.79 -0.99
C PRO A 188 15.02 0.34 -0.44
N ILE A 189 16.35 0.14 -0.46
CA ILE A 189 17.31 1.08 0.15
C ILE A 189 17.21 2.49 -0.45
N TYR A 190 16.81 2.62 -1.70
CA TYR A 190 16.65 3.90 -2.41
C TYR A 190 15.30 4.59 -2.12
N ALA A 191 14.33 3.88 -1.52
CA ALA A 191 13.02 4.44 -1.16
C ALA A 191 13.11 5.21 0.18
N VAL A 192 13.83 6.33 0.18
CA VAL A 192 14.19 7.09 1.39
C VAL A 192 12.96 7.57 2.13
N GLU A 193 12.02 8.18 1.43
CA GLU A 193 10.75 8.68 2.00
C GLU A 193 9.93 7.55 2.65
N ARG A 194 9.78 6.43 1.93
CA ARG A 194 9.06 5.25 2.44
C ARG A 194 9.71 4.67 3.69
N ARG A 195 11.05 4.63 3.73
CA ARG A 195 11.80 4.10 4.88
C ARG A 195 11.68 5.02 6.10
N ALA A 196 11.65 6.34 5.90
CA ALA A 196 11.41 7.31 6.97
C ALA A 196 9.99 7.14 7.54
N ALA A 197 8.98 7.13 6.67
CA ALA A 197 7.58 6.90 7.05
C ALA A 197 7.38 5.60 7.84
N LEU A 198 8.03 4.50 7.41
CA LEU A 198 7.96 3.23 8.12
C LEU A 198 8.58 3.30 9.51
N ALA A 199 9.74 3.95 9.66
CA ALA A 199 10.37 4.13 10.97
C ALA A 199 9.47 4.93 11.92
N ASP A 200 8.89 6.02 11.43
CA ASP A 200 8.00 6.90 12.20
C ASP A 200 6.66 6.22 12.56
N ALA A 201 6.17 5.33 11.69
CA ALA A 201 4.99 4.51 11.95
C ALA A 201 5.26 3.28 12.84
N GLY A 202 6.48 3.14 13.40
CA GLY A 202 6.83 2.07 14.34
C GLY A 202 7.27 0.75 13.69
N TYR A 203 7.54 0.74 12.39
CA TYR A 203 8.13 -0.43 11.74
C TYR A 203 9.65 -0.47 11.96
N ALA A 204 10.20 -1.65 12.08
CA ALA A 204 11.64 -1.87 12.19
C ALA A 204 12.17 -2.70 11.01
N ALA A 205 13.28 -2.25 10.42
CA ALA A 205 13.95 -2.98 9.35
C ALA A 205 14.41 -4.37 9.81
N LYS A 206 14.23 -5.38 8.97
CA LYS A 206 14.60 -6.76 9.24
C LYS A 206 15.72 -7.21 8.31
N ARG A 207 16.59 -8.09 8.84
CA ARG A 207 17.68 -8.71 8.08
C ARG A 207 17.29 -10.04 7.46
N GLN A 208 16.24 -10.67 8.00
CA GLN A 208 15.74 -11.95 7.52
C GLN A 208 15.10 -11.77 6.14
N PRO A 209 15.39 -12.64 5.18
CA PRO A 209 14.71 -12.63 3.90
C PRO A 209 13.28 -13.19 4.04
N LEU A 210 12.38 -12.68 3.21
CA LEU A 210 11.16 -13.39 2.86
C LEU A 210 11.52 -14.42 1.78
N ILE A 211 11.12 -15.68 1.97
CA ILE A 211 11.43 -16.75 1.02
C ILE A 211 10.23 -16.95 0.09
N GLY A 212 10.43 -16.77 -1.21
CA GLY A 212 9.43 -16.99 -2.24
C GLY A 212 9.08 -18.47 -2.44
N HIS A 213 8.00 -18.76 -3.16
CA HIS A 213 7.57 -20.13 -3.46
C HIS A 213 8.60 -20.93 -4.26
N ASP A 214 9.47 -20.24 -5.00
CA ASP A 214 10.57 -20.83 -5.77
C ASP A 214 11.90 -20.89 -4.99
N GLY A 215 11.89 -20.52 -3.71
CA GLY A 215 13.07 -20.44 -2.85
C GLY A 215 13.88 -19.15 -3.01
N THR A 216 13.43 -18.19 -3.81
CA THR A 216 14.11 -16.89 -3.93
C THR A 216 14.06 -16.11 -2.62
N HIS A 217 15.19 -15.53 -2.23
CA HIS A 217 15.31 -14.72 -1.03
C HIS A 217 15.10 -13.25 -1.35
N TYR A 218 14.07 -12.65 -0.77
CA TYR A 218 13.72 -11.24 -0.91
C TYR A 218 14.08 -10.48 0.38
N TYR A 219 14.73 -9.34 0.25
CA TYR A 219 15.23 -8.51 1.35
C TYR A 219 14.53 -7.16 1.41
N ASP A 220 15.01 -6.28 2.30
CA ASP A 220 14.50 -4.91 2.53
C ASP A 220 13.09 -4.85 3.13
N TYR A 221 12.71 -5.87 3.90
CA TYR A 221 11.45 -5.88 4.62
C TYR A 221 11.54 -5.14 5.96
N TRP A 222 10.48 -4.41 6.25
CA TRP A 222 10.23 -3.73 7.52
C TRP A 222 9.00 -4.37 8.16
N GLN A 223 9.01 -4.49 9.49
CA GLN A 223 7.96 -5.20 10.22
C GLN A 223 7.52 -4.39 11.43
N MET A 224 6.20 -4.37 11.67
CA MET A 224 5.57 -3.92 12.90
C MET A 224 4.93 -5.11 13.60
N LEU A 225 5.00 -5.13 14.93
CA LEU A 225 4.30 -6.10 15.79
C LEU A 225 3.07 -5.40 16.38
N ARG A 226 2.03 -6.17 16.63
CA ARG A 226 0.90 -5.71 17.43
C ARG A 226 1.31 -5.73 18.90
N ASP A 227 1.14 -4.61 19.59
CA ASP A 227 1.32 -4.51 21.04
C ASP A 227 0.28 -5.34 21.83
#